data_bfbd990ea78456c7ae5ecc3735124d6a
#
_entry.id   bfbd990ea78456c7ae5ecc3735124d6a
#
_cell.length_a   1.000
_cell.length_b   1.000
_cell.length_c   1.000
_cell.angle_alpha   90.00
_cell.angle_beta   90.00
_cell.angle_gamma   90.00
#
_symmetry.space_group_name_H-M   'P 1'
#
loop_
_entity.id
_entity.type
_entity.pdbx_description
1 polymer ?
#
loop_
_entity_poly.entity_id
_entity_poly.type
_entity_poly.pdbx_seq_one_letter_code
_entity_poly.pdbx_strand_id
1 'polypeptide(L)'
;CRIGVPIGLLIGGLAGYLLQPDGWDWIAAVFWGIIISLIINFVVKVSLNRPTKIALSISPILSSKYMMERFDCKVTNKEKRKLSSLGLAIISITSHWKSILVSVLSLGLSGLLFVLAATYTASIDPESIVKKDVYQYGQFAIETTGKYSEKVSEIENFKQKIMEFPSISNIKQVVETDISWAGKNSTGKDQLSIITANDFASIQQFSESGDLDYQQLVQSNQIVAVNGVEGISKGDTVEFTFGDGTQKIYTVGGILDGDLYSNTAIYGGWFLMPTELIAENSVSFNVSIRLIVKANDTGLEHTTISLEKLVDMSDGLTLTTMQEAIASKEATIRQVGISIIGVTLFLLLFSIITFASTIITNIATKKREYAMLQSIGMTWKQTGK
;
A
#
# COMPACT_ATOMS: atom_id res chain seq x y z
N CYS A 1 -5.90 -18.68 -24.63
CA CYS A 1 -5.14 -18.71 -23.37
C CYS A 1 -3.67 -19.07 -23.55
N ARG A 2 -3.31 -20.09 -24.38
CA ARG A 2 -1.90 -20.52 -24.54
C ARG A 2 -0.95 -19.43 -25.06
N ILE A 3 -1.44 -18.46 -25.81
CA ILE A 3 -0.65 -17.36 -26.39
C ILE A 3 -0.87 -16.06 -25.59
N GLY A 4 -2.10 -15.80 -25.14
CA GLY A 4 -2.43 -14.55 -24.45
C GLY A 4 -1.77 -14.37 -23.09
N VAL A 5 -1.61 -15.45 -22.31
CA VAL A 5 -0.98 -15.38 -20.98
C VAL A 5 0.51 -15.02 -21.08
N PRO A 6 1.34 -15.70 -21.91
CA PRO A 6 2.74 -15.30 -22.09
C PRO A 6 2.92 -13.87 -22.60
N ILE A 7 2.11 -13.45 -23.58
CA ILE A 7 2.16 -12.07 -24.10
C ILE A 7 1.80 -11.07 -23.00
N GLY A 8 0.74 -11.33 -22.22
CA GLY A 8 0.34 -10.48 -21.11
C GLY A 8 1.42 -10.36 -20.02
N LEU A 9 2.12 -11.44 -19.70
CA LEU A 9 3.24 -11.45 -18.75
C LEU A 9 4.45 -10.67 -19.28
N LEU A 10 4.77 -10.79 -20.57
CA LEU A 10 5.85 -10.02 -21.19
C LEU A 10 5.55 -8.51 -21.18
N ILE A 11 4.35 -8.13 -21.62
CA ILE A 11 3.93 -6.72 -21.64
C ILE A 11 3.87 -6.15 -20.23
N GLY A 12 3.29 -6.89 -19.26
CA GLY A 12 3.18 -6.48 -17.86
C GLY A 12 4.54 -6.37 -17.19
N GLY A 13 5.45 -7.32 -17.44
CA GLY A 13 6.83 -7.28 -16.93
C GLY A 13 7.62 -6.10 -17.48
N LEU A 14 7.50 -5.84 -18.76
CA LEU A 14 8.17 -4.72 -19.43
C LEU A 14 7.61 -3.37 -18.94
N ALA A 15 6.30 -3.26 -18.79
CA ALA A 15 5.66 -2.07 -18.24
C ALA A 15 6.07 -1.82 -16.79
N GLY A 16 6.15 -2.86 -15.95
CA GLY A 16 6.60 -2.75 -14.57
C GLY A 16 8.05 -2.29 -14.47
N TYR A 17 8.93 -2.86 -15.30
CA TYR A 17 10.34 -2.42 -15.37
C TYR A 17 10.49 -0.95 -15.81
N LEU A 18 9.70 -0.52 -16.80
CA LEU A 18 9.72 0.88 -17.27
C LEU A 18 9.21 1.88 -16.23
N LEU A 19 8.28 1.45 -15.37
CA LEU A 19 7.71 2.29 -14.32
C LEU A 19 8.63 2.41 -13.10
N GLN A 20 9.42 1.39 -12.78
CA GLN A 20 10.28 1.37 -11.59
C GLN A 20 11.56 0.56 -11.83
N PRO A 21 12.52 1.09 -12.60
CA PRO A 21 13.73 0.34 -12.98
C PRO A 21 14.61 -0.01 -11.77
N ASP A 22 14.75 0.89 -10.80
CA ASP A 22 15.66 0.73 -9.65
C ASP A 22 15.12 -0.19 -8.55
N GLY A 23 13.81 -0.45 -8.53
CA GLY A 23 13.13 -1.33 -7.56
C GLY A 23 12.57 -2.62 -8.16
N TRP A 24 12.86 -2.90 -9.46
CA TRP A 24 12.26 -4.04 -10.14
C TRP A 24 12.98 -5.36 -9.84
N ASP A 25 12.31 -6.23 -9.09
CA ASP A 25 12.79 -7.58 -8.82
C ASP A 25 12.25 -8.58 -9.86
N TRP A 26 13.12 -8.99 -10.79
CA TRP A 26 12.80 -9.97 -11.83
C TRP A 26 12.40 -11.33 -11.27
N ILE A 27 12.98 -11.75 -10.14
CA ILE A 27 12.69 -13.04 -9.52
C ILE A 27 11.26 -13.03 -8.97
N ALA A 28 10.90 -11.97 -8.24
CA ALA A 28 9.54 -11.77 -7.74
C ALA A 28 8.53 -11.66 -8.89
N ALA A 29 8.84 -10.91 -9.95
CA ALA A 29 7.97 -10.75 -11.12
C ALA A 29 7.69 -12.08 -11.83
N VAL A 30 8.70 -12.92 -12.04
CA VAL A 30 8.55 -14.25 -12.64
C VAL A 30 7.76 -15.18 -11.73
N PHE A 31 8.05 -15.19 -10.43
CA PHE A 31 7.33 -16.00 -9.44
C PHE A 31 5.82 -15.69 -9.42
N TRP A 32 5.47 -14.40 -9.29
CA TRP A 32 4.07 -13.97 -9.33
C TRP A 32 3.43 -14.21 -10.69
N GLY A 33 4.17 -14.03 -11.79
CA GLY A 33 3.72 -14.33 -13.15
C GLY A 33 3.32 -15.79 -13.33
N ILE A 34 4.10 -16.73 -12.79
CA ILE A 34 3.80 -18.17 -12.81
C ILE A 34 2.53 -18.46 -12.01
N ILE A 35 2.40 -17.91 -10.79
CA ILE A 35 1.21 -18.10 -9.95
C ILE A 35 -0.05 -17.62 -10.66
N ILE A 36 -0.03 -16.39 -11.20
CA ILE A 36 -1.16 -15.80 -11.94
C ILE A 36 -1.51 -16.66 -13.16
N SER A 37 -0.51 -17.13 -13.90
CA SER A 37 -0.71 -18.03 -15.05
C SER A 37 -1.40 -19.34 -14.66
N LEU A 38 -1.00 -19.94 -13.54
CA LEU A 38 -1.63 -21.15 -13.01
C LEU A 38 -3.08 -20.91 -12.60
N ILE A 39 -3.36 -19.81 -11.92
CA ILE A 39 -4.72 -19.42 -11.51
C ILE A 39 -5.60 -19.22 -12.76
N ILE A 40 -5.14 -18.47 -13.76
CA ILE A 40 -5.89 -18.24 -15.01
C ILE A 40 -6.17 -19.55 -15.72
N ASN A 41 -5.18 -20.43 -15.86
CA ASN A 41 -5.37 -21.74 -16.49
C ASN A 41 -6.36 -22.61 -15.72
N PHE A 42 -6.32 -22.58 -14.38
CA PHE A 42 -7.28 -23.29 -13.53
C PHE A 42 -8.70 -22.77 -13.75
N VAL A 43 -8.91 -21.45 -13.68
CA VAL A 43 -10.22 -20.80 -13.90
C VAL A 43 -10.77 -21.14 -15.28
N VAL A 44 -9.95 -21.08 -16.32
CA VAL A 44 -10.35 -21.42 -17.70
C VAL A 44 -10.74 -22.90 -17.79
N LYS A 45 -9.99 -23.81 -17.22
CA LYS A 45 -10.35 -25.25 -17.21
C LYS A 45 -11.67 -25.51 -16.50
N VAL A 46 -11.88 -24.90 -15.33
CA VAL A 46 -13.13 -25.05 -14.57
C VAL A 46 -14.31 -24.45 -15.34
N SER A 47 -14.13 -23.26 -15.94
CA SER A 47 -15.16 -22.57 -16.73
C SER A 47 -15.55 -23.35 -17.99
N LEU A 48 -14.59 -23.99 -18.66
CA LEU A 48 -14.85 -24.76 -19.89
C LEU A 48 -15.38 -26.18 -19.63
N ASN A 49 -15.22 -26.71 -18.42
CA ASN A 49 -15.58 -28.11 -18.12
C ASN A 49 -17.07 -28.40 -18.33
N ARG A 50 -17.97 -27.51 -17.93
CA ARG A 50 -19.41 -27.67 -18.13
C ARG A 50 -19.83 -27.54 -19.61
N PRO A 51 -19.47 -26.44 -20.34
CA PRO A 51 -19.82 -26.31 -21.76
C PRO A 51 -19.28 -27.46 -22.61
N THR A 52 -18.04 -27.90 -22.36
CA THR A 52 -17.40 -28.97 -23.12
C THR A 52 -18.09 -30.34 -22.92
N LYS A 53 -18.47 -30.66 -21.68
CA LYS A 53 -19.24 -31.88 -21.38
C LYS A 53 -20.58 -31.86 -22.05
N ILE A 54 -21.28 -30.74 -22.06
CA ILE A 54 -22.58 -30.59 -22.74
C ILE A 54 -22.40 -30.71 -24.26
N ALA A 55 -21.39 -30.04 -24.83
CA ALA A 55 -21.12 -30.09 -26.27
C ALA A 55 -20.75 -31.53 -26.76
N LEU A 56 -20.01 -32.29 -25.95
CA LEU A 56 -19.64 -33.68 -26.25
C LEU A 56 -20.78 -34.69 -26.07
N SER A 57 -21.76 -34.38 -25.20
CA SER A 57 -22.88 -35.27 -24.92
C SER A 57 -24.05 -35.11 -25.90
N ILE A 58 -24.06 -34.08 -26.75
CA ILE A 58 -25.15 -33.77 -27.66
C ILE A 58 -24.75 -34.22 -29.08
N SER A 59 -25.46 -35.21 -29.63
CA SER A 59 -25.27 -35.59 -31.02
C SER A 59 -25.69 -34.45 -31.99
N PRO A 60 -25.11 -34.34 -33.19
CA PRO A 60 -25.43 -33.25 -34.14
C PRO A 60 -26.95 -33.16 -34.45
N ILE A 61 -27.65 -34.28 -34.42
CA ILE A 61 -29.09 -34.38 -34.68
C ILE A 61 -29.89 -33.87 -33.46
N LEU A 62 -29.44 -34.17 -32.26
CA LEU A 62 -30.06 -33.68 -31.02
C LEU A 62 -29.79 -32.18 -30.78
N SER A 63 -28.67 -31.64 -31.26
CA SER A 63 -28.36 -30.22 -31.11
C SER A 63 -29.39 -29.30 -31.80
N SER A 64 -29.93 -29.73 -32.96
CA SER A 64 -31.01 -29.01 -33.63
C SER A 64 -32.35 -29.08 -32.87
N LYS A 65 -32.60 -30.21 -32.20
CA LYS A 65 -33.79 -30.43 -31.38
C LYS A 65 -33.74 -29.74 -30.01
N TYR A 66 -32.54 -29.73 -29.37
CA TYR A 66 -32.30 -29.07 -28.11
C TYR A 66 -32.42 -27.53 -28.20
N MET A 67 -32.13 -26.95 -29.37
CA MET A 67 -32.45 -25.55 -29.64
C MET A 67 -33.96 -25.29 -29.74
N MET A 68 -34.75 -26.28 -30.16
CA MET A 68 -36.23 -26.14 -30.22
C MET A 68 -36.91 -26.26 -28.87
N GLU A 69 -36.45 -27.14 -27.99
CA GLU A 69 -37.11 -27.40 -26.66
C GLU A 69 -36.88 -26.29 -25.63
N ARG A 70 -35.92 -25.41 -25.86
CA ARG A 70 -35.71 -24.24 -24.94
C ARG A 70 -36.76 -23.13 -25.10
N PHE A 71 -37.69 -23.30 -26.02
CA PHE A 71 -38.79 -22.38 -26.25
C PHE A 71 -40.12 -22.85 -25.68
N ASP A 72 -40.16 -23.57 -24.56
CA ASP A 72 -41.36 -23.67 -23.74
C ASP A 72 -41.63 -22.29 -23.08
N CYS A 73 -42.05 -21.37 -23.95
CA CYS A 73 -42.77 -20.20 -23.51
C CYS A 73 -44.06 -20.69 -22.84
N LYS A 74 -44.13 -20.67 -21.51
CA LYS A 74 -45.39 -20.61 -20.80
C LYS A 74 -46.12 -19.40 -21.35
N VAL A 75 -46.97 -19.65 -22.36
CA VAL A 75 -47.95 -18.68 -22.86
C VAL A 75 -48.93 -18.45 -21.74
N THR A 76 -48.64 -17.56 -20.83
CA THR A 76 -49.64 -16.98 -19.93
C THR A 76 -50.49 -16.07 -20.80
N ASN A 77 -51.74 -16.46 -20.99
CA ASN A 77 -52.82 -15.67 -21.58
C ASN A 77 -52.94 -14.32 -20.85
N LYS A 78 -52.14 -13.34 -21.24
CA LYS A 78 -52.31 -11.94 -20.84
C LYS A 78 -52.44 -11.12 -22.12
N GLU A 79 -53.68 -10.65 -22.32
CA GLU A 79 -54.19 -9.59 -23.17
C GLU A 79 -53.26 -9.04 -24.29
N LYS A 80 -53.88 -8.89 -25.47
CA LYS A 80 -53.36 -8.24 -26.69
C LYS A 80 -52.68 -6.90 -26.39
N ARG A 81 -51.45 -6.90 -25.81
CA ARG A 81 -50.61 -5.70 -25.79
C ARG A 81 -50.07 -5.48 -27.18
N LYS A 82 -50.33 -4.30 -27.75
CA LYS A 82 -49.68 -3.86 -28.99
C LYS A 82 -48.14 -4.01 -28.76
N LEU A 83 -47.50 -4.90 -29.50
CA LEU A 83 -46.08 -5.13 -29.49
C LEU A 83 -45.40 -3.87 -30.06
N SER A 84 -45.01 -2.96 -29.18
CA SER A 84 -44.14 -1.86 -29.49
C SER A 84 -42.72 -2.37 -29.60
N SER A 85 -41.88 -1.79 -30.45
CA SER A 85 -40.43 -2.11 -30.56
C SER A 85 -39.72 -2.00 -29.20
N LEU A 86 -40.13 -1.04 -28.34
CA LEU A 86 -39.67 -0.90 -26.96
C LEU A 86 -40.09 -2.08 -26.06
N GLY A 87 -41.34 -2.59 -26.24
CA GLY A 87 -41.82 -3.75 -25.50
C GLY A 87 -41.04 -5.02 -25.80
N LEU A 88 -40.69 -5.25 -27.07
CA LEU A 88 -39.82 -6.37 -27.47
C LEU A 88 -38.40 -6.25 -26.93
N ALA A 89 -37.84 -5.04 -26.92
CA ALA A 89 -36.52 -4.76 -26.34
C ALA A 89 -36.50 -5.07 -24.83
N ILE A 90 -37.52 -4.62 -24.09
CA ILE A 90 -37.65 -4.88 -22.65
C ILE A 90 -37.81 -6.39 -22.37
N ILE A 91 -38.63 -7.12 -23.12
CA ILE A 91 -38.76 -8.58 -22.98
C ILE A 91 -37.44 -9.29 -23.28
N SER A 92 -36.70 -8.82 -24.28
CA SER A 92 -35.36 -9.35 -24.60
C SER A 92 -34.36 -9.13 -23.49
N ILE A 93 -34.35 -7.94 -22.89
CA ILE A 93 -33.49 -7.59 -21.74
C ILE A 93 -33.87 -8.45 -20.52
N THR A 94 -35.14 -8.59 -20.22
CA THR A 94 -35.60 -9.35 -19.06
C THR A 94 -35.36 -10.86 -19.20
N SER A 95 -35.38 -11.41 -20.42
CA SER A 95 -35.06 -12.83 -20.64
C SER A 95 -33.59 -13.18 -20.38
N HIS A 96 -32.69 -12.23 -20.52
CA HIS A 96 -31.23 -12.40 -20.32
C HIS A 96 -30.70 -11.51 -19.16
N TRP A 97 -31.58 -11.08 -18.26
CA TRP A 97 -31.25 -10.11 -17.22
C TRP A 97 -30.00 -10.47 -16.40
N LYS A 98 -29.75 -11.78 -16.11
CA LYS A 98 -28.59 -12.24 -15.36
C LYS A 98 -27.26 -11.92 -16.08
N SER A 99 -27.18 -12.14 -17.38
CA SER A 99 -25.97 -11.85 -18.17
C SER A 99 -25.76 -10.35 -18.29
N ILE A 100 -26.82 -9.59 -18.51
CA ILE A 100 -26.77 -8.13 -18.60
C ILE A 100 -26.39 -7.52 -17.25
N LEU A 101 -26.98 -8.02 -16.16
CA LEU A 101 -26.69 -7.56 -14.80
C LEU A 101 -25.19 -7.76 -14.44
N VAL A 102 -24.62 -8.93 -14.76
CA VAL A 102 -23.19 -9.18 -14.53
C VAL A 102 -22.32 -8.19 -15.31
N SER A 103 -22.68 -7.92 -16.59
CA SER A 103 -21.91 -6.95 -17.40
C SER A 103 -22.05 -5.52 -16.90
N VAL A 104 -23.25 -5.10 -16.48
CA VAL A 104 -23.50 -3.78 -15.92
C VAL A 104 -22.79 -3.61 -14.57
N LEU A 105 -22.84 -4.63 -13.70
CA LEU A 105 -22.11 -4.62 -12.43
C LEU A 105 -20.59 -4.56 -12.65
N SER A 106 -20.07 -5.31 -13.60
CA SER A 106 -18.63 -5.29 -13.93
C SER A 106 -18.19 -3.89 -14.40
N LEU A 107 -18.98 -3.28 -15.30
CA LEU A 107 -18.70 -1.94 -15.82
C LEU A 107 -18.85 -0.88 -14.71
N GLY A 108 -19.93 -0.98 -13.92
CA GLY A 108 -20.18 -0.06 -12.81
C GLY A 108 -19.11 -0.14 -11.73
N LEU A 109 -18.70 -1.37 -11.36
CA LEU A 109 -17.66 -1.57 -10.35
C LEU A 109 -16.30 -1.05 -10.84
N SER A 110 -15.92 -1.28 -12.11
CA SER A 110 -14.66 -0.76 -12.65
C SER A 110 -14.67 0.78 -12.76
N GLY A 111 -15.80 1.39 -13.12
CA GLY A 111 -15.97 2.84 -13.10
C GLY A 111 -15.86 3.43 -11.68
N LEU A 112 -16.51 2.78 -10.71
CA LEU A 112 -16.44 3.17 -9.29
C LEU A 112 -15.00 3.09 -8.77
N LEU A 113 -14.29 2.00 -9.06
CA LEU A 113 -12.89 1.84 -8.66
C LEU A 113 -12.00 2.92 -9.30
N PHE A 114 -12.25 3.28 -10.56
CA PHE A 114 -11.52 4.37 -11.23
C PHE A 114 -11.72 5.71 -10.53
N VAL A 115 -12.98 6.06 -10.21
CA VAL A 115 -13.30 7.31 -9.50
C VAL A 115 -12.69 7.32 -8.10
N LEU A 116 -12.81 6.20 -7.36
CA LEU A 116 -12.21 6.09 -6.02
C LEU A 116 -10.68 6.24 -6.08
N ALA A 117 -10.01 5.59 -7.04
CA ALA A 117 -8.57 5.70 -7.21
C ALA A 117 -8.13 7.13 -7.53
N ALA A 118 -8.82 7.80 -8.45
CA ALA A 118 -8.54 9.18 -8.82
C ALA A 118 -8.77 10.14 -7.65
N THR A 119 -9.88 9.98 -6.94
CA THR A 119 -10.23 10.81 -5.77
C THR A 119 -9.23 10.58 -4.64
N TYR A 120 -8.88 9.33 -4.33
CA TYR A 120 -7.89 9.01 -3.30
C TYR A 120 -6.54 9.67 -3.60
N THR A 121 -6.03 9.52 -4.83
CA THR A 121 -4.75 10.10 -5.23
C THR A 121 -4.78 11.64 -5.17
N ALA A 122 -5.89 12.26 -5.56
CA ALA A 122 -6.05 13.72 -5.53
C ALA A 122 -6.27 14.28 -4.12
N SER A 123 -6.71 13.46 -3.16
CA SER A 123 -6.98 13.89 -1.77
C SER A 123 -5.77 13.83 -0.85
N ILE A 124 -4.68 13.17 -1.28
CA ILE A 124 -3.46 13.10 -0.48
C ILE A 124 -2.69 14.41 -0.61
N ASP A 125 -2.48 15.08 0.51
CA ASP A 125 -1.62 16.26 0.60
C ASP A 125 -0.21 15.87 1.09
N PRO A 126 0.80 15.86 0.19
CA PRO A 126 2.17 15.47 0.54
C PRO A 126 2.79 16.41 1.59
N GLU A 127 2.48 17.69 1.54
CA GLU A 127 2.99 18.68 2.48
C GLU A 127 2.50 18.41 3.90
N SER A 128 1.20 18.12 4.06
CA SER A 128 0.61 17.77 5.35
C SER A 128 1.22 16.50 5.95
N ILE A 129 1.52 15.51 5.12
CA ILE A 129 2.16 14.25 5.58
C ILE A 129 3.58 14.55 6.09
N VAL A 130 4.39 15.22 5.28
CA VAL A 130 5.78 15.53 5.63
C VAL A 130 5.87 16.43 6.86
N LYS A 131 5.00 17.44 6.98
CA LYS A 131 4.95 18.33 8.15
C LYS A 131 4.50 17.65 9.44
N LYS A 132 3.75 16.56 9.36
CA LYS A 132 3.34 15.76 10.53
C LYS A 132 4.38 14.72 10.97
N ASP A 133 5.35 14.45 10.13
CA ASP A 133 6.48 13.57 10.39
C ASP A 133 7.60 14.34 11.13
N VAL A 134 8.83 13.94 10.99
CA VAL A 134 10.02 14.53 11.62
C VAL A 134 10.11 16.04 11.41
N TYR A 135 9.60 16.56 10.30
CA TYR A 135 9.64 17.99 9.95
C TYR A 135 8.68 18.88 10.74
N GLN A 136 7.84 18.32 11.62
CA GLN A 136 7.12 19.13 12.61
C GLN A 136 8.07 19.82 13.62
N TYR A 137 9.28 19.30 13.80
CA TYR A 137 10.27 19.80 14.74
C TYR A 137 11.37 20.67 14.11
N GLY A 138 11.49 20.69 12.78
CA GLY A 138 12.49 21.48 12.07
C GLY A 138 12.37 21.34 10.56
N GLN A 139 13.13 22.17 9.83
CA GLN A 139 13.09 22.21 8.37
C GLN A 139 14.16 21.34 7.70
N PHE A 140 15.13 20.85 8.47
CA PHE A 140 16.24 20.05 7.97
C PHE A 140 16.39 18.77 8.77
N ALA A 141 16.61 17.67 8.08
CA ALA A 141 16.99 16.39 8.65
C ALA A 141 18.38 16.01 8.18
N ILE A 142 19.30 15.75 9.11
CA ILE A 142 20.67 15.29 8.82
C ILE A 142 20.80 13.88 9.38
N GLU A 143 21.11 12.92 8.53
CA GLU A 143 21.11 11.52 8.88
C GLU A 143 22.51 10.90 8.69
N THR A 144 22.84 9.96 9.56
CA THR A 144 24.02 9.11 9.44
C THR A 144 23.73 7.72 9.99
N THR A 145 24.48 6.74 9.49
CA THR A 145 24.42 5.37 9.97
C THR A 145 25.82 4.85 10.27
N GLY A 146 25.96 4.03 11.28
CA GLY A 146 27.24 3.44 11.64
C GLY A 146 27.27 2.93 13.09
N LYS A 147 28.44 2.58 13.57
CA LYS A 147 28.59 2.09 14.95
C LYS A 147 28.29 3.18 15.96
N TYR A 148 27.52 2.84 17.00
CA TYR A 148 27.11 3.78 18.04
C TYR A 148 28.28 4.57 18.63
N SER A 149 29.34 3.87 19.07
CA SER A 149 30.50 4.48 19.71
C SER A 149 31.25 5.51 18.85
N GLU A 150 31.27 5.28 17.53
CA GLU A 150 31.97 6.16 16.57
C GLU A 150 31.08 7.35 16.21
N LYS A 151 29.82 7.06 15.85
CA LYS A 151 28.88 8.05 15.30
C LYS A 151 28.33 9.02 16.35
N VAL A 152 28.15 8.61 17.59
CA VAL A 152 27.67 9.53 18.65
C VAL A 152 28.67 10.66 18.90
N SER A 153 29.97 10.36 18.95
CA SER A 153 31.00 11.39 19.13
C SER A 153 31.12 12.31 17.92
N GLU A 154 31.04 11.75 16.72
CA GLU A 154 31.06 12.52 15.46
C GLU A 154 29.87 13.47 15.36
N ILE A 155 28.67 12.97 15.66
CA ILE A 155 27.43 13.76 15.63
C ILE A 155 27.41 14.86 16.69
N GLU A 156 27.92 14.61 17.87
CA GLU A 156 27.97 15.64 18.91
C GLU A 156 28.90 16.80 18.52
N ASN A 157 30.06 16.50 17.93
CA ASN A 157 30.95 17.52 17.38
C ASN A 157 30.30 18.28 16.22
N PHE A 158 29.55 17.58 15.37
CA PHE A 158 28.83 18.18 14.24
C PHE A 158 27.70 19.09 14.73
N LYS A 159 26.95 18.65 15.72
CA LYS A 159 25.87 19.42 16.38
C LYS A 159 26.39 20.73 17.00
N GLN A 160 27.58 20.70 17.64
CA GLN A 160 28.22 21.91 18.16
C GLN A 160 28.51 22.92 17.04
N LYS A 161 29.07 22.46 15.91
CA LYS A 161 29.33 23.33 14.74
C LYS A 161 28.05 23.94 14.16
N ILE A 162 26.96 23.16 14.10
CA ILE A 162 25.67 23.68 13.63
C ILE A 162 25.10 24.73 14.59
N MET A 163 25.27 24.55 15.89
CA MET A 163 24.78 25.50 16.90
C MET A 163 25.51 26.86 16.87
N GLU A 164 26.65 26.95 16.20
CA GLU A 164 27.32 28.23 15.96
C GLU A 164 26.60 29.11 14.93
N PHE A 165 25.70 28.55 14.12
CA PHE A 165 24.92 29.33 13.14
C PHE A 165 23.80 30.12 13.83
N PRO A 166 23.79 31.46 13.72
CA PRO A 166 22.79 32.32 14.41
C PRO A 166 21.34 32.06 13.94
N SER A 167 21.18 31.44 12.77
CA SER A 167 19.89 31.11 12.20
C SER A 167 19.26 29.85 12.82
N ILE A 168 20.03 29.07 13.57
CA ILE A 168 19.53 27.82 14.15
C ILE A 168 18.98 28.06 15.54
N SER A 169 17.73 27.66 15.75
CA SER A 169 17.01 27.87 17.02
C SER A 169 16.95 26.62 17.90
N ASN A 170 16.94 25.42 17.29
CA ASN A 170 16.86 24.15 18.03
C ASN A 170 17.39 23.00 17.19
N ILE A 171 17.96 22.00 17.85
CA ILE A 171 18.36 20.72 17.25
C ILE A 171 17.79 19.59 18.11
N LYS A 172 17.03 18.71 17.50
CA LYS A 172 16.52 17.49 18.12
C LYS A 172 17.27 16.29 17.56
N GLN A 173 17.71 15.39 18.42
CA GLN A 173 18.46 14.20 18.03
C GLN A 173 17.61 12.96 18.25
N VAL A 174 17.56 12.09 17.27
CA VAL A 174 16.92 10.78 17.34
C VAL A 174 17.97 9.73 17.03
N VAL A 175 18.05 8.71 17.87
CA VAL A 175 18.98 7.59 17.69
C VAL A 175 18.16 6.30 17.70
N GLU A 176 18.29 5.52 16.65
CA GLU A 176 17.52 4.30 16.45
C GLU A 176 18.42 3.14 16.03
N THR A 177 18.04 1.92 16.39
CA THR A 177 18.71 0.70 15.96
C THR A 177 17.70 -0.41 15.73
N ASP A 178 18.00 -1.27 14.77
CA ASP A 178 17.21 -2.47 14.53
C ASP A 178 17.56 -3.54 15.55
N ILE A 179 16.53 -4.15 16.13
CA ILE A 179 16.64 -5.24 17.08
C ILE A 179 15.76 -6.42 16.67
N SER A 180 16.19 -7.62 17.05
CA SER A 180 15.28 -8.76 17.18
C SER A 180 14.96 -8.92 18.65
N TRP A 181 13.69 -9.16 18.99
CA TRP A 181 13.29 -9.30 20.37
C TRP A 181 12.50 -10.58 20.64
N ALA A 182 12.62 -11.10 21.84
CA ALA A 182 11.88 -12.25 22.32
C ALA A 182 11.28 -11.94 23.69
N GLY A 183 9.95 -11.95 23.78
CA GLY A 183 9.20 -11.89 25.03
C GLY A 183 8.67 -13.27 25.43
N LYS A 184 7.86 -13.32 26.48
CA LYS A 184 7.32 -14.57 27.02
C LYS A 184 6.47 -15.36 26.01
N ASN A 185 5.67 -14.67 25.21
CA ASN A 185 4.69 -15.29 24.30
C ASN A 185 4.83 -14.82 22.84
N SER A 186 5.78 -13.96 22.55
CA SER A 186 5.93 -13.33 21.23
C SER A 186 7.38 -13.02 20.92
N THR A 187 7.69 -12.98 19.63
CA THR A 187 9.01 -12.61 19.10
C THR A 187 8.81 -11.72 17.90
N GLY A 188 9.71 -10.77 17.66
CA GLY A 188 9.62 -9.89 16.53
C GLY A 188 10.96 -9.27 16.13
N LYS A 189 10.90 -8.49 15.07
CA LYS A 189 11.99 -7.59 14.66
C LYS A 189 11.39 -6.19 14.62
N ASP A 190 12.10 -5.25 15.22
CA ASP A 190 11.61 -3.90 15.39
C ASP A 190 12.74 -2.90 15.54
N GLN A 191 12.39 -1.62 15.59
CA GLN A 191 13.31 -0.55 15.94
C GLN A 191 13.28 -0.26 17.43
N LEU A 192 14.45 -0.02 18.00
CA LEU A 192 14.66 0.47 19.34
C LEU A 192 15.10 1.93 19.25
N SER A 193 14.35 2.83 19.86
CA SER A 193 14.73 4.25 19.98
C SER A 193 15.49 4.48 21.29
N ILE A 194 16.61 5.18 21.18
CA ILE A 194 17.47 5.53 22.30
C ILE A 194 17.13 6.95 22.72
N ILE A 195 16.76 7.13 23.98
CA ILE A 195 16.24 8.40 24.50
C ILE A 195 17.12 8.96 25.63
N THR A 196 17.23 10.30 25.65
CA THR A 196 17.89 11.03 26.76
C THR A 196 16.86 11.46 27.81
N ALA A 197 17.33 11.84 28.98
CA ALA A 197 16.46 12.38 30.04
C ALA A 197 15.64 13.61 29.60
N ASN A 198 16.23 14.47 28.77
CA ASN A 198 15.54 15.65 28.22
C ASN A 198 14.40 15.28 27.27
N ASP A 199 14.60 14.26 26.43
CA ASP A 199 13.58 13.79 25.50
C ASP A 199 12.48 13.04 26.21
N PHE A 200 12.82 12.31 27.27
CA PHE A 200 11.88 11.53 28.08
C PHE A 200 10.74 12.38 28.65
N ALA A 201 11.02 13.61 29.07
CA ALA A 201 9.99 14.51 29.59
C ALA A 201 8.85 14.78 28.56
N SER A 202 9.18 14.76 27.25
CA SER A 202 8.19 14.91 26.19
C SER A 202 7.40 13.63 25.90
N ILE A 203 7.96 12.48 26.23
CA ILE A 203 7.38 11.15 25.98
C ILE A 203 6.52 10.69 27.15
N GLN A 204 6.89 11.07 28.37
CA GLN A 204 6.21 10.67 29.60
C GLN A 204 4.70 10.96 29.60
N GLN A 205 4.27 12.02 28.92
CA GLN A 205 2.85 12.39 28.80
C GLN A 205 1.99 11.33 28.09
N PHE A 206 2.60 10.41 27.33
CA PHE A 206 1.91 9.33 26.61
C PHE A 206 1.88 8.02 27.41
N SER A 207 2.24 8.03 28.68
CA SER A 207 2.25 6.84 29.53
C SER A 207 0.84 6.35 29.86
N GLU A 208 0.52 5.11 29.49
CA GLU A 208 -0.71 4.42 29.92
C GLU A 208 -0.62 3.91 31.37
N SER A 209 0.58 3.62 31.83
CA SER A 209 0.81 2.91 33.09
C SER A 209 1.07 3.84 34.31
N GLY A 210 0.79 5.14 34.17
CA GLY A 210 1.03 6.13 35.24
C GLY A 210 2.42 6.75 35.20
N ASP A 211 2.90 7.22 36.32
CA ASP A 211 4.18 7.93 36.40
C ASP A 211 5.35 7.03 36.03
N LEU A 212 5.96 7.35 34.86
CA LEU A 212 7.25 6.81 34.44
C LEU A 212 8.35 7.75 34.97
N ASP A 213 9.34 7.20 35.63
CA ASP A 213 10.51 7.96 36.10
C ASP A 213 11.76 7.49 35.35
N TYR A 214 12.43 8.43 34.64
CA TYR A 214 13.65 8.14 33.91
C TYR A 214 14.77 7.57 34.76
N GLN A 215 14.97 8.10 35.95
CA GLN A 215 16.00 7.62 36.85
C GLN A 215 15.73 6.20 37.35
N GLN A 216 14.46 5.88 37.59
CA GLN A 216 14.06 4.51 37.94
C GLN A 216 14.30 3.55 36.79
N LEU A 217 14.00 3.93 35.53
CA LEU A 217 14.28 3.11 34.36
C LEU A 217 15.77 2.78 34.26
N VAL A 218 16.64 3.77 34.43
CA VAL A 218 18.10 3.58 34.39
C VAL A 218 18.57 2.66 35.54
N GLN A 219 18.20 2.95 36.77
CA GLN A 219 18.66 2.20 37.95
C GLN A 219 18.19 0.74 37.98
N SER A 220 17.02 0.48 37.43
CA SER A 220 16.41 -0.86 37.42
C SER A 220 16.60 -1.61 36.11
N ASN A 221 17.44 -1.12 35.19
CA ASN A 221 17.67 -1.70 33.86
C ASN A 221 16.36 -1.96 33.07
N GLN A 222 15.50 -0.93 33.04
CA GLN A 222 14.17 -1.02 32.46
C GLN A 222 14.08 -0.24 31.17
N ILE A 223 13.25 -0.76 30.28
CA ILE A 223 12.88 -0.15 29.01
C ILE A 223 11.40 0.21 29.00
N VAL A 224 10.97 1.02 28.04
CA VAL A 224 9.57 1.34 27.81
C VAL A 224 9.13 0.68 26.50
N ALA A 225 7.97 0.06 26.50
CA ALA A 225 7.35 -0.48 25.27
C ALA A 225 6.20 0.43 24.85
N VAL A 226 5.90 0.43 23.54
CA VAL A 226 4.73 1.13 22.98
C VAL A 226 3.57 0.15 22.90
N ASN A 227 2.36 0.59 23.23
CA ASN A 227 1.15 -0.21 23.10
C ASN A 227 0.95 -0.62 21.61
N GLY A 228 0.71 -1.89 21.38
CA GLY A 228 0.65 -2.50 20.03
C GLY A 228 1.70 -3.58 19.83
N VAL A 229 2.71 -3.70 20.71
CA VAL A 229 3.59 -4.86 20.74
C VAL A 229 2.84 -6.03 21.39
N GLU A 230 2.42 -6.99 20.54
CA GLU A 230 1.60 -8.11 21.02
C GLU A 230 2.28 -8.93 22.12
N GLY A 231 1.56 -9.16 23.21
CA GLY A 231 1.98 -10.05 24.29
C GLY A 231 3.02 -9.45 25.25
N ILE A 232 3.27 -8.15 25.21
CA ILE A 232 4.16 -7.43 26.13
C ILE A 232 3.34 -6.60 27.11
N SER A 233 3.66 -6.71 28.41
CA SER A 233 3.03 -5.97 29.50
C SER A 233 4.08 -5.39 30.44
N LYS A 234 3.70 -4.37 31.24
CA LYS A 234 4.57 -3.82 32.27
C LYS A 234 5.00 -4.91 33.25
N GLY A 235 6.30 -4.99 33.52
CA GLY A 235 6.92 -6.01 34.38
C GLY A 235 7.40 -7.26 33.64
N ASP A 236 7.07 -7.43 32.36
CA ASP A 236 7.58 -8.54 31.57
C ASP A 236 9.07 -8.36 31.26
N THR A 237 9.76 -9.46 31.00
CA THR A 237 11.15 -9.46 30.55
C THR A 237 11.19 -9.69 29.05
N VAL A 238 12.03 -8.92 28.35
CA VAL A 238 12.24 -9.01 26.91
C VAL A 238 13.74 -9.16 26.64
N GLU A 239 14.09 -10.15 25.85
CA GLU A 239 15.45 -10.36 25.38
C GLU A 239 15.63 -9.65 24.03
N PHE A 240 16.59 -8.74 23.94
CA PHE A 240 16.97 -8.07 22.72
C PHE A 240 18.22 -8.74 22.15
N THR A 241 18.19 -8.99 20.85
CA THR A 241 19.35 -9.36 20.04
C THR A 241 19.67 -8.22 19.11
N PHE A 242 20.80 -7.57 19.33
CA PHE A 242 21.30 -6.46 18.50
C PHE A 242 21.94 -6.95 17.20
N GLY A 243 22.17 -6.04 16.25
CA GLY A 243 22.72 -6.35 14.94
C GLY A 243 24.13 -6.97 14.96
N ASP A 244 24.89 -6.83 16.05
CA ASP A 244 26.20 -7.47 16.28
C ASP A 244 26.09 -8.88 16.91
N GLY A 245 24.85 -9.36 17.13
CA GLY A 245 24.57 -10.65 17.77
C GLY A 245 24.58 -10.61 19.31
N THR A 246 24.84 -9.46 19.92
CA THR A 246 24.77 -9.31 21.39
C THR A 246 23.36 -9.49 21.90
N GLN A 247 23.19 -10.31 22.93
CA GLN A 247 21.89 -10.55 23.56
C GLN A 247 21.86 -9.92 24.95
N LYS A 248 20.77 -9.22 25.28
CA LYS A 248 20.54 -8.56 26.57
C LYS A 248 19.07 -8.68 26.97
N ILE A 249 18.86 -8.87 28.27
CA ILE A 249 17.52 -8.97 28.85
C ILE A 249 17.20 -7.67 29.60
N TYR A 250 16.04 -7.13 29.29
CA TYR A 250 15.52 -5.92 29.92
C TYR A 250 14.15 -6.20 30.51
N THR A 251 13.77 -5.40 31.52
CA THR A 251 12.42 -5.44 32.09
C THR A 251 11.61 -4.26 31.54
N VAL A 252 10.35 -4.49 31.18
CA VAL A 252 9.45 -3.43 30.72
C VAL A 252 8.97 -2.64 31.94
N GLY A 253 9.46 -1.42 32.09
CA GLY A 253 9.11 -0.51 33.19
C GLY A 253 7.78 0.22 32.97
N GLY A 254 7.33 0.34 31.73
CA GLY A 254 6.07 1.00 31.39
C GLY A 254 5.65 0.82 29.96
N ILE A 255 4.41 1.20 29.68
CA ILE A 255 3.78 1.13 28.35
C ILE A 255 3.34 2.54 27.95
N LEU A 256 3.63 2.95 26.72
CA LEU A 256 3.13 4.20 26.11
C LEU A 256 1.91 3.90 25.23
N ASP A 257 1.01 4.89 25.14
CA ASP A 257 -0.11 4.85 24.20
C ASP A 257 0.40 4.90 22.74
N GLY A 258 0.17 3.83 21.99
CA GLY A 258 0.65 3.70 20.61
C GLY A 258 0.05 4.72 19.66
N ASP A 259 -1.22 5.05 19.83
CA ASP A 259 -1.92 5.98 18.95
C ASP A 259 -1.42 7.42 19.15
N LEU A 260 -1.32 7.86 20.41
CA LEU A 260 -0.79 9.18 20.74
C LEU A 260 0.70 9.30 20.37
N TYR A 261 1.48 8.26 20.68
CA TYR A 261 2.91 8.21 20.39
C TYR A 261 3.18 8.29 18.88
N SER A 262 2.49 7.47 18.07
CA SER A 262 2.66 7.44 16.63
C SER A 262 2.27 8.75 15.93
N ASN A 263 1.34 9.52 16.51
CA ASN A 263 0.87 10.77 15.91
C ASN A 263 1.68 12.01 16.32
N THR A 264 2.46 11.94 17.40
CA THR A 264 3.08 13.12 18.01
C THR A 264 4.56 12.97 18.32
N ALA A 265 5.08 11.76 18.39
CA ALA A 265 6.50 11.50 18.65
C ALA A 265 7.28 11.30 17.34
N ILE A 266 8.55 11.71 17.38
CA ILE A 266 9.49 11.54 16.26
C ILE A 266 10.22 10.22 16.27
N TYR A 267 10.05 9.43 17.34
CA TYR A 267 10.69 8.13 17.53
C TYR A 267 9.87 7.06 16.80
N GLY A 268 10.52 6.27 15.94
CA GLY A 268 9.88 5.20 15.17
C GLY A 268 9.89 3.84 15.87
N GLY A 269 10.66 3.71 16.95
CA GLY A 269 10.84 2.43 17.64
C GLY A 269 9.65 2.05 18.52
N TRP A 270 9.31 0.76 18.52
CA TRP A 270 8.30 0.18 19.42
C TRP A 270 8.83 -0.05 20.85
N PHE A 271 10.12 0.13 21.04
CA PHE A 271 10.77 0.12 22.34
C PHE A 271 11.65 1.37 22.49
N LEU A 272 11.69 1.89 23.71
CA LEU A 272 12.52 3.04 24.07
C LEU A 272 13.46 2.65 25.20
N MET A 273 14.73 3.00 25.05
CA MET A 273 15.77 2.68 26.02
C MET A 273 16.53 3.94 26.45
N PRO A 274 16.73 4.18 27.75
CA PRO A 274 17.63 5.23 28.23
C PRO A 274 19.05 5.08 27.69
N THR A 275 19.66 6.20 27.31
CA THR A 275 21.03 6.23 26.75
C THR A 275 22.06 5.63 27.70
N GLU A 276 21.89 5.79 29.01
CA GLU A 276 22.82 5.29 30.05
C GLU A 276 22.92 3.77 30.04
N LEU A 277 21.82 3.06 29.69
CA LEU A 277 21.83 1.59 29.61
C LEU A 277 22.72 1.06 28.49
N ILE A 278 23.00 1.88 27.48
CA ILE A 278 23.92 1.51 26.40
C ILE A 278 25.37 1.62 26.87
N ALA A 279 25.71 2.74 27.53
CA ALA A 279 27.06 3.00 28.01
C ALA A 279 27.55 1.93 28.99
N GLU A 280 26.68 1.42 29.87
CA GLU A 280 26.99 0.37 30.83
C GLU A 280 27.23 -1.01 30.14
N ASN A 281 26.68 -1.21 28.94
CA ASN A 281 26.64 -2.53 28.31
C ASN A 281 27.71 -2.76 27.24
N SER A 282 28.59 -1.80 26.93
CA SER A 282 29.71 -1.90 25.95
C SER A 282 29.31 -2.51 24.60
N VAL A 283 28.13 -2.15 24.08
CA VAL A 283 27.54 -2.76 22.90
C VAL A 283 27.97 -1.99 21.63
N SER A 284 28.52 -2.70 20.65
CA SER A 284 28.98 -2.15 19.38
C SER A 284 28.02 -2.49 18.25
N PHE A 285 26.82 -1.94 18.31
CA PHE A 285 25.81 -2.13 17.24
C PHE A 285 25.72 -0.93 16.32
N ASN A 286 25.17 -1.14 15.14
CA ASN A 286 24.91 -0.07 14.20
C ASN A 286 23.65 0.71 14.60
N VAL A 287 23.74 2.02 14.48
CA VAL A 287 22.63 2.94 14.72
C VAL A 287 22.39 3.81 13.49
N SER A 288 21.17 4.26 13.36
CA SER A 288 20.79 5.42 12.55
C SER A 288 20.63 6.61 13.48
N ILE A 289 21.33 7.70 13.21
CA ILE A 289 21.23 8.95 13.97
C ILE A 289 20.66 10.02 13.03
N ARG A 290 19.59 10.66 13.49
CA ARG A 290 18.94 11.75 12.78
C ARG A 290 18.95 13.00 13.62
N LEU A 291 19.50 14.09 13.09
CA LEU A 291 19.39 15.43 13.67
C LEU A 291 18.32 16.20 12.93
N ILE A 292 17.31 16.66 13.67
CA ILE A 292 16.26 17.54 13.14
C ILE A 292 16.60 18.95 13.55
N VAL A 293 16.91 19.78 12.57
CA VAL A 293 17.40 21.14 12.77
C VAL A 293 16.29 22.13 12.47
N LYS A 294 15.98 22.97 13.46
CA LYS A 294 15.02 24.06 13.33
C LYS A 294 15.77 25.37 13.14
N ALA A 295 15.53 25.99 12.00
CA ALA A 295 16.05 27.31 11.69
C ALA A 295 14.97 28.39 11.79
N ASN A 296 15.39 29.65 11.96
CA ASN A 296 14.52 30.79 11.88
C ASN A 296 14.11 31.04 10.43
N ASP A 297 12.91 31.52 10.19
CA ASP A 297 12.37 31.72 8.81
C ASP A 297 13.17 32.75 7.97
N THR A 298 13.87 33.65 8.65
CA THR A 298 14.73 34.63 8.01
C THR A 298 16.08 34.02 7.65
N GLY A 299 16.32 33.79 6.36
CA GLY A 299 17.62 33.31 5.86
C GLY A 299 17.70 31.79 5.64
N LEU A 300 16.59 31.10 5.48
CA LEU A 300 16.55 29.65 5.22
C LEU A 300 17.45 29.22 4.07
N GLU A 301 17.47 29.96 2.95
CA GLU A 301 18.30 29.64 1.79
C GLU A 301 19.80 29.70 2.13
N HIS A 302 20.24 30.72 2.87
CA HIS A 302 21.61 30.84 3.31
C HIS A 302 21.99 29.72 4.30
N THR A 303 21.07 29.35 5.17
CA THR A 303 21.23 28.25 6.12
C THR A 303 21.34 26.91 5.39
N THR A 304 20.52 26.69 4.36
CA THR A 304 20.59 25.50 3.51
C THR A 304 21.97 25.33 2.89
N ILE A 305 22.48 26.37 2.21
CA ILE A 305 23.80 26.36 1.56
C ILE A 305 24.92 26.12 2.59
N SER A 306 24.79 26.68 3.78
CA SER A 306 25.79 26.52 4.83
C SER A 306 25.78 25.11 5.42
N LEU A 307 24.60 24.51 5.61
CA LEU A 307 24.45 23.14 6.08
C LEU A 307 24.92 22.14 5.01
N GLU A 308 24.58 22.35 3.73
CA GLU A 308 25.05 21.53 2.63
C GLU A 308 26.60 21.47 2.59
N LYS A 309 27.25 22.62 2.65
CA LYS A 309 28.71 22.67 2.71
C LYS A 309 29.30 21.95 3.90
N LEU A 310 28.67 22.07 5.07
CA LEU A 310 29.14 21.42 6.28
C LEU A 310 28.97 19.89 6.20
N VAL A 311 27.87 19.43 5.62
CA VAL A 311 27.58 18.00 5.38
C VAL A 311 28.53 17.42 4.34
N ASP A 312 28.78 18.12 3.23
CA ASP A 312 29.71 17.70 2.16
C ASP A 312 31.16 17.57 2.67
N MET A 313 31.53 18.32 3.70
CA MET A 313 32.85 18.24 4.36
C MET A 313 32.95 17.10 5.39
N SER A 314 31.82 16.37 5.62
CA SER A 314 31.72 15.34 6.65
C SER A 314 31.33 14.00 6.02
N ASP A 315 32.14 12.97 6.21
CA ASP A 315 31.89 11.66 5.60
C ASP A 315 30.67 10.96 6.21
N GLY A 316 29.78 10.48 5.34
CA GLY A 316 28.65 9.64 5.73
C GLY A 316 27.48 10.39 6.37
N LEU A 317 27.41 11.71 6.23
CA LEU A 317 26.23 12.50 6.56
C LEU A 317 25.41 12.78 5.31
N THR A 318 24.10 12.76 5.44
CA THR A 318 23.15 13.15 4.38
C THR A 318 22.21 14.23 4.92
N LEU A 319 22.05 15.30 4.15
CA LEU A 319 21.09 16.36 4.45
C LEU A 319 19.85 16.18 3.58
N THR A 320 18.69 16.26 4.18
CA THR A 320 17.41 16.34 3.45
C THR A 320 16.64 17.54 3.98
N THR A 321 16.25 18.42 3.09
CA THR A 321 15.39 19.55 3.44
C THR A 321 13.92 19.14 3.44
N MET A 322 13.09 19.86 4.18
CA MET A 322 11.64 19.63 4.18
C MET A 322 11.06 19.75 2.75
N GLN A 323 11.58 20.67 1.93
CA GLN A 323 11.13 20.85 0.55
C GLN A 323 11.48 19.65 -0.34
N GLU A 324 12.67 19.07 -0.20
CA GLU A 324 13.07 17.85 -0.89
C GLU A 324 12.23 16.65 -0.44
N ALA A 325 11.96 16.54 0.86
CA ALA A 325 11.09 15.50 1.39
C ALA A 325 9.67 15.61 0.83
N ILE A 326 9.11 16.82 0.72
CA ILE A 326 7.80 17.09 0.08
C ILE A 326 7.85 16.67 -1.39
N ALA A 327 8.87 17.11 -2.14
CA ALA A 327 9.02 16.78 -3.56
C ALA A 327 9.17 15.27 -3.79
N SER A 328 9.93 14.58 -2.95
CA SER A 328 10.09 13.12 -2.98
C SER A 328 8.76 12.41 -2.68
N LYS A 329 8.03 12.87 -1.66
CA LYS A 329 6.72 12.31 -1.32
C LYS A 329 5.70 12.52 -2.42
N GLU A 330 5.68 13.72 -3.03
CA GLU A 330 4.83 14.04 -4.18
C GLU A 330 5.15 13.14 -5.37
N ALA A 331 6.43 12.94 -5.68
CA ALA A 331 6.86 12.02 -6.73
C ALA A 331 6.38 10.58 -6.48
N THR A 332 6.51 10.10 -5.24
CA THR A 332 6.03 8.77 -4.81
C THR A 332 4.51 8.64 -4.97
N ILE A 333 3.74 9.61 -4.46
CA ILE A 333 2.27 9.63 -4.58
C ILE A 333 1.85 9.64 -6.06
N ARG A 334 2.50 10.45 -6.88
CA ARG A 334 2.25 10.51 -8.32
C ARG A 334 2.55 9.18 -9.00
N GLN A 335 3.66 8.52 -8.68
CA GLN A 335 4.03 7.22 -9.25
C GLN A 335 3.02 6.12 -8.87
N VAL A 336 2.65 6.05 -7.58
CA VAL A 336 1.62 5.13 -7.09
C VAL A 336 0.27 5.43 -7.76
N GLY A 337 -0.10 6.70 -7.85
CA GLY A 337 -1.33 7.16 -8.51
C GLY A 337 -1.41 6.75 -9.97
N ILE A 338 -0.35 6.94 -10.75
CA ILE A 338 -0.28 6.50 -12.15
C ILE A 338 -0.47 4.99 -12.26
N SER A 339 0.17 4.22 -11.36
CA SER A 339 0.07 2.76 -11.35
C SER A 339 -1.37 2.29 -11.06
N ILE A 340 -2.03 2.86 -10.06
CA ILE A 340 -3.41 2.53 -9.69
C ILE A 340 -4.38 2.94 -10.82
N ILE A 341 -4.23 4.13 -11.39
CA ILE A 341 -5.06 4.61 -12.52
C ILE A 341 -4.85 3.72 -13.73
N GLY A 342 -3.62 3.30 -14.02
CA GLY A 342 -3.32 2.38 -15.11
C GLY A 342 -4.04 1.04 -14.98
N VAL A 343 -4.00 0.43 -13.80
CA VAL A 343 -4.70 -0.83 -13.53
C VAL A 343 -6.22 -0.66 -13.63
N THR A 344 -6.78 0.40 -13.07
CA THR A 344 -8.22 0.65 -13.12
C THR A 344 -8.71 0.96 -14.53
N LEU A 345 -7.93 1.69 -15.32
CA LEU A 345 -8.22 1.93 -16.74
C LEU A 345 -8.23 0.62 -17.55
N PHE A 346 -7.26 -0.26 -17.27
CA PHE A 346 -7.23 -1.59 -17.91
C PHE A 346 -8.48 -2.41 -17.57
N LEU A 347 -8.90 -2.42 -16.30
CA LEU A 347 -10.14 -3.09 -15.88
C LEU A 347 -11.38 -2.50 -16.56
N LEU A 348 -11.44 -1.18 -16.71
CA LEU A 348 -12.52 -0.49 -17.42
C LEU A 348 -12.58 -0.93 -18.91
N LEU A 349 -11.44 -0.92 -19.60
CA LEU A 349 -11.36 -1.36 -20.99
C LEU A 349 -11.78 -2.82 -21.14
N PHE A 350 -11.32 -3.69 -20.25
CA PHE A 350 -11.73 -5.10 -20.23
C PHE A 350 -13.24 -5.26 -20.03
N SER A 351 -13.84 -4.46 -19.14
CA SER A 351 -15.29 -4.46 -18.90
C SER A 351 -16.08 -4.01 -20.13
N ILE A 352 -15.59 -2.98 -20.87
CA ILE A 352 -16.21 -2.52 -22.12
C ILE A 352 -16.15 -3.63 -23.16
N ILE A 353 -15.02 -4.29 -23.33
CA ILE A 353 -14.87 -5.42 -24.30
C ILE A 353 -15.82 -6.56 -23.94
N THR A 354 -15.92 -6.91 -22.64
CA THR A 354 -16.82 -7.96 -22.17
C THR A 354 -18.29 -7.60 -22.41
N PHE A 355 -18.66 -6.34 -22.17
CA PHE A 355 -20.01 -5.85 -22.45
C PHE A 355 -20.35 -5.91 -23.95
N ALA A 356 -19.45 -5.43 -24.80
CA ALA A 356 -19.61 -5.50 -26.27
C ALA A 356 -19.74 -6.96 -26.75
N SER A 357 -18.89 -7.86 -26.24
CA SER A 357 -18.94 -9.30 -26.55
C SER A 357 -20.28 -9.92 -26.12
N THR A 358 -20.82 -9.54 -24.97
CA THR A 358 -22.12 -10.01 -24.49
C THR A 358 -23.26 -9.56 -25.42
N ILE A 359 -23.24 -8.29 -25.87
CA ILE A 359 -24.23 -7.78 -26.83
C ILE A 359 -24.13 -8.53 -28.14
N ILE A 360 -22.93 -8.66 -28.73
CA ILE A 360 -22.73 -9.37 -29.99
C ILE A 360 -23.22 -10.81 -29.89
N THR A 361 -22.92 -11.51 -28.82
CA THR A 361 -23.35 -12.89 -28.57
C THR A 361 -24.88 -12.96 -28.48
N ASN A 362 -25.52 -12.04 -27.78
CA ASN A 362 -26.97 -11.99 -27.66
C ASN A 362 -27.66 -11.75 -29.03
N ILE A 363 -27.08 -10.87 -29.86
CA ILE A 363 -27.59 -10.62 -31.21
C ILE A 363 -27.40 -11.86 -32.09
N ALA A 364 -26.21 -12.47 -32.05
CA ALA A 364 -25.90 -13.65 -32.87
C ALA A 364 -26.81 -14.84 -32.53
N THR A 365 -27.11 -15.08 -31.25
CA THR A 365 -28.03 -16.16 -30.81
C THR A 365 -29.46 -15.93 -31.27
N LYS A 366 -29.88 -14.68 -31.41
CA LYS A 366 -31.23 -14.30 -31.86
C LYS A 366 -31.39 -14.07 -33.34
N LYS A 367 -30.32 -14.23 -34.14
CA LYS A 367 -30.35 -14.03 -35.59
C LYS A 367 -31.45 -14.81 -36.29
N ARG A 368 -31.75 -16.03 -35.82
CA ARG A 368 -32.81 -16.87 -36.37
C ARG A 368 -34.20 -16.35 -36.04
N GLU A 369 -34.40 -15.84 -34.82
CA GLU A 369 -35.66 -15.22 -34.39
C GLU A 369 -35.97 -13.97 -35.20
N TYR A 370 -34.95 -13.12 -35.43
CA TYR A 370 -35.07 -11.93 -36.27
C TYR A 370 -35.38 -12.29 -37.73
N ALA A 371 -34.77 -13.35 -38.26
CA ALA A 371 -35.07 -13.83 -39.62
C ALA A 371 -36.53 -14.31 -39.74
N MET A 372 -37.05 -15.01 -38.74
CA MET A 372 -38.47 -15.40 -38.70
C MET A 372 -39.39 -14.19 -38.61
N LEU A 373 -39.09 -13.19 -37.82
CA LEU A 373 -39.89 -11.96 -37.71
C LEU A 373 -39.90 -11.18 -39.04
N GLN A 374 -38.80 -11.15 -39.76
CA GLN A 374 -38.70 -10.56 -41.11
C GLN A 374 -39.53 -11.33 -42.15
N SER A 375 -39.61 -12.66 -42.05
CA SER A 375 -40.42 -13.48 -42.97
C SER A 375 -41.93 -13.27 -42.76
N ILE A 376 -42.35 -12.79 -41.60
CA ILE A 376 -43.73 -12.46 -41.28
C ILE A 376 -44.08 -10.99 -41.62
N GLY A 377 -43.12 -10.23 -42.24
CA GLY A 377 -43.32 -8.87 -42.73
C GLY A 377 -42.80 -7.73 -41.87
N MET A 378 -42.01 -7.99 -40.84
CA MET A 378 -41.30 -6.93 -40.11
C MET A 378 -40.22 -6.31 -40.96
N THR A 379 -40.20 -4.99 -41.04
CA THR A 379 -39.16 -4.24 -41.75
C THR A 379 -37.85 -4.18 -40.98
N TRP A 380 -36.72 -4.02 -41.70
CA TRP A 380 -35.39 -3.84 -41.12
C TRP A 380 -35.32 -2.73 -40.06
N LYS A 381 -36.08 -1.64 -40.25
CA LYS A 381 -36.18 -0.55 -39.28
C LYS A 381 -36.89 -0.93 -37.98
N GLN A 382 -37.71 -1.97 -38.02
CA GLN A 382 -38.45 -2.47 -36.84
C GLN A 382 -37.68 -3.54 -36.08
N THR A 383 -36.78 -4.27 -36.76
CA THR A 383 -35.91 -5.29 -36.14
C THR A 383 -34.58 -4.72 -35.64
N GLY A 384 -34.15 -3.56 -36.15
CA GLY A 384 -32.89 -2.91 -35.78
C GLY A 384 -33.01 -1.82 -34.71
N LYS A 385 -34.19 -1.58 -34.18
CA LYS A 385 -34.42 -0.78 -32.98
C LYS A 385 -34.52 -1.68 -31.76
#